data_238a5817a2dc00e40cbe9213717817d6
#
_entry.id   238a5817a2dc00e40cbe9213717817d6
#
_cell.length_a   1.000
_cell.length_b   1.000
_cell.length_c   1.000
_cell.angle_alpha   90.00
_cell.angle_beta   90.00
_cell.angle_gamma   90.00
#
_symmetry.space_group_name_H-M   'P 1'
#
loop_
_entity.id
_entity.type
_entity.pdbx_description
1 polymer ?
#
loop_
_entity_poly.entity_id
_entity_poly.type
_entity_poly.pdbx_seq_one_letter_code
_entity_poly.pdbx_strand_id
1 'polypeptide(L)'
;MKIIEIYEPPLCCPTGVCGPAPDPDLAALQEIILKLKKGGFSVERIAINQQPMRFMNNPIVKAILNSEGRESLPITLIGGKLALKGRYPKYDELMKEVI
;
A
#
# COMPACT_ATOMS: atom_id res chain seq x y z
N MET A 1 -0.92 18.14 3.84
CA MET A 1 -0.31 17.04 3.03
C MET A 1 -0.98 15.72 3.38
N LYS A 2 -1.36 14.94 2.38
CA LYS A 2 -2.03 13.66 2.63
C LYS A 2 -0.99 12.55 2.81
N ILE A 3 -1.27 11.64 3.74
CA ILE A 3 -0.44 10.47 3.97
C ILE A 3 -1.01 9.31 3.16
N ILE A 4 -0.16 8.67 2.37
CA ILE A 4 -0.53 7.51 1.57
C ILE A 4 -0.09 6.26 2.33
N GLU A 5 -1.04 5.37 2.62
CA GLU A 5 -0.77 4.12 3.31
C GLU A 5 -1.17 2.96 2.41
N ILE A 6 -0.26 2.02 2.20
CA ILE A 6 -0.50 0.84 1.37
C ILE A 6 -0.39 -0.39 2.26
N TYR A 7 -1.54 -1.03 2.50
CA TYR A 7 -1.64 -2.24 3.33
C TYR A 7 -1.52 -3.45 2.44
N GLU A 8 -0.41 -4.16 2.56
CA GLU A 8 0.00 -5.20 1.62
C GLU A 8 -0.09 -6.61 2.18
N PRO A 9 -0.23 -7.62 1.30
CA PRO A 9 -0.17 -9.02 1.71
C PRO A 9 1.24 -9.36 2.23
N PRO A 10 1.47 -10.59 2.74
CA PRO A 10 2.78 -10.96 3.24
C PRO A 10 3.88 -10.75 2.20
N LEU A 11 4.97 -10.11 2.62
CA LEU A 11 6.13 -9.83 1.76
C LEU A 11 7.37 -10.52 2.32
N CYS A 12 8.30 -10.90 1.44
CA CYS A 12 9.55 -11.53 1.85
C CYS A 12 10.50 -10.53 2.54
N CYS A 13 10.37 -9.25 2.21
CA CYS A 13 11.16 -8.17 2.80
C CYS A 13 10.34 -6.87 2.76
N PRO A 14 10.77 -5.78 3.43
CA PRO A 14 9.97 -4.56 3.49
C PRO A 14 9.58 -3.97 2.14
N THR A 15 10.40 -4.15 1.10
CA THR A 15 10.09 -3.64 -0.23
C THR A 15 9.36 -4.65 -1.10
N GLY A 16 9.45 -5.94 -0.76
CA GLY A 16 8.89 -7.02 -1.57
C GLY A 16 9.65 -7.31 -2.86
N VAL A 17 10.81 -6.67 -3.06
CA VAL A 17 11.60 -6.83 -4.29
C VAL A 17 12.91 -7.57 -4.03
N CYS A 18 12.94 -8.44 -3.04
CA CYS A 18 14.10 -9.26 -2.74
C CYS A 18 14.04 -10.57 -3.54
N GLY A 19 15.20 -11.20 -3.74
CA GLY A 19 15.31 -12.46 -4.44
C GLY A 19 15.68 -12.29 -5.92
N PRO A 20 15.93 -13.43 -6.61
CA PRO A 20 16.42 -13.41 -7.99
C PRO A 20 15.37 -13.01 -9.03
N ALA A 21 14.09 -13.11 -8.68
CA ALA A 21 13.00 -12.81 -9.60
C ALA A 21 11.91 -12.00 -8.88
N PRO A 22 12.17 -10.70 -8.60
CA PRO A 22 11.20 -9.87 -7.89
C PRO A 22 9.94 -9.65 -8.74
N ASP A 23 8.81 -9.46 -8.04
CA ASP A 23 7.54 -9.18 -8.71
C ASP A 23 7.62 -7.83 -9.41
N PRO A 24 7.33 -7.76 -10.74
CA PRO A 24 7.38 -6.49 -11.47
C PRO A 24 6.45 -5.42 -10.90
N ASP A 25 5.29 -5.79 -10.37
CA ASP A 25 4.35 -4.84 -9.80
C ASP A 25 4.92 -4.20 -8.53
N LEU A 26 5.63 -4.98 -7.72
CA LEU A 26 6.26 -4.47 -6.51
C LEU A 26 7.45 -3.57 -6.83
N ALA A 27 8.22 -3.91 -7.87
CA ALA A 27 9.32 -3.06 -8.32
C ALA A 27 8.80 -1.72 -8.84
N ALA A 28 7.72 -1.74 -9.62
CA ALA A 28 7.09 -0.52 -10.12
C ALA A 28 6.55 0.33 -8.98
N LEU A 29 5.94 -0.30 -7.97
CA LEU A 29 5.43 0.39 -6.80
C LEU A 29 6.56 1.11 -6.05
N GLN A 30 7.70 0.46 -5.90
CA GLN A 30 8.85 1.07 -5.21
C GLN A 30 9.31 2.34 -5.93
N GLU A 31 9.35 2.34 -7.25
CA GLU A 31 9.69 3.53 -8.03
C GLU A 31 8.67 4.65 -7.85
N ILE A 32 7.38 4.30 -7.84
CA ILE A 32 6.29 5.25 -7.61
C ILE A 32 6.46 5.91 -6.24
N ILE A 33 6.75 5.11 -5.22
CA ILE A 33 6.93 5.61 -3.86
C ILE A 33 8.11 6.58 -3.79
N LEU A 34 9.22 6.26 -4.46
CA LEU A 34 10.39 7.14 -4.48
C LEU A 34 10.05 8.48 -5.13
N LYS A 35 9.29 8.47 -6.22
CA LYS A 35 8.85 9.70 -6.88
C LYS A 35 7.96 10.54 -5.97
N LEU A 36 7.03 9.91 -5.26
CA LEU A 36 6.13 10.60 -4.35
C LEU A 36 6.89 11.23 -3.18
N LYS A 37 7.86 10.51 -2.62
CA LYS A 37 8.68 11.03 -1.53
C LYS A 37 9.50 12.23 -1.96
N LYS A 38 10.03 12.21 -3.18
CA LYS A 38 10.75 13.35 -3.73
C LYS A 38 9.85 14.56 -3.91
N GLY A 39 8.56 14.32 -4.18
CA GLY A 39 7.56 15.39 -4.29
C GLY A 39 7.05 15.91 -2.97
N GLY A 40 7.54 15.39 -1.85
CA GLY A 40 7.13 15.84 -0.51
C GLY A 40 5.97 15.09 0.10
N PHE A 41 5.50 14.01 -0.52
CA PHE A 41 4.41 13.20 0.02
C PHE A 41 4.92 12.15 0.99
N SER A 42 4.13 11.84 2.01
CA SER A 42 4.44 10.75 2.94
C SER A 42 3.79 9.47 2.42
N VAL A 43 4.58 8.41 2.29
CA VAL A 43 4.10 7.11 1.84
C VAL A 43 4.60 6.03 2.79
N GLU A 44 3.68 5.21 3.29
CA GLU A 44 4.01 4.07 4.15
C GLU A 44 3.55 2.78 3.50
N ARG A 45 4.41 1.76 3.57
CA ARG A 45 4.08 0.40 3.14
C ARG A 45 3.98 -0.48 4.38
N ILE A 46 2.83 -1.15 4.53
CA ILE A 46 2.53 -1.93 5.73
C ILE A 46 2.17 -3.35 5.29
N ALA A 47 3.07 -4.30 5.51
CA ALA A 47 2.83 -5.70 5.18
C ALA A 47 2.21 -6.42 6.38
N ILE A 48 1.23 -7.28 6.12
CA ILE A 48 0.48 -7.96 7.17
C ILE A 48 1.37 -8.87 8.03
N ASN A 49 2.41 -9.46 7.46
CA ASN A 49 3.34 -10.32 8.20
C ASN A 49 4.39 -9.53 8.98
N GLN A 50 4.57 -8.26 8.69
CA GLN A 50 5.56 -7.40 9.35
C GLN A 50 4.94 -6.49 10.40
N GLN A 51 3.75 -5.96 10.13
CA GLN A 51 3.06 -5.04 11.02
C GLN A 51 1.58 -5.38 11.14
N PRO A 52 1.23 -6.56 11.66
CA PRO A 52 -0.16 -7.00 11.72
C PRO A 52 -1.05 -6.09 12.56
N MET A 53 -0.49 -5.46 13.60
CA MET A 53 -1.25 -4.57 14.47
C MET A 53 -1.75 -3.32 13.74
N ARG A 54 -1.03 -2.87 12.72
CA ARG A 54 -1.46 -1.73 11.91
C ARG A 54 -2.78 -2.05 11.17
N PHE A 55 -2.93 -3.30 10.74
CA PHE A 55 -4.17 -3.77 10.11
C PHE A 55 -5.32 -3.82 11.11
N MET A 56 -5.05 -4.30 12.31
CA MET A 56 -6.08 -4.42 13.34
C MET A 56 -6.51 -3.08 13.91
N ASN A 57 -5.59 -2.12 13.95
CA ASN A 57 -5.86 -0.79 14.52
C ASN A 57 -6.54 0.17 13.54
N ASN A 58 -6.60 -0.18 12.25
CA ASN A 58 -7.26 0.66 11.26
C ASN A 58 -8.66 0.10 10.97
N PRO A 59 -9.73 0.81 11.38
CA PRO A 59 -11.09 0.29 11.24
C PRO A 59 -11.53 0.06 9.79
N ILE A 60 -11.03 0.87 8.85
CA ILE A 60 -11.35 0.72 7.43
C ILE A 60 -10.74 -0.57 6.89
N VAL A 61 -9.44 -0.77 7.12
CA VAL A 61 -8.73 -1.97 6.66
C VAL A 61 -9.29 -3.22 7.32
N LYS A 62 -9.54 -3.16 8.62
CA LYS A 62 -10.10 -4.29 9.38
C LYS A 62 -11.46 -4.69 8.83
N ALA A 63 -12.34 -3.72 8.57
CA ALA A 63 -13.67 -3.98 8.04
C ALA A 63 -13.61 -4.63 6.66
N ILE A 64 -12.73 -4.16 5.78
CA ILE A 64 -12.55 -4.73 4.45
C ILE A 64 -12.03 -6.17 4.54
N LEU A 65 -11.03 -6.42 5.38
CA LEU A 65 -10.48 -7.76 5.56
C LEU A 65 -11.53 -8.74 6.10
N ASN A 66 -12.37 -8.28 7.03
CA ASN A 66 -13.43 -9.13 7.60
C ASN A 66 -14.52 -9.47 6.58
N SER A 67 -14.83 -8.56 5.67
CA SER A 67 -15.89 -8.78 4.67
C SER A 67 -15.39 -9.40 3.37
N GLU A 68 -14.18 -9.07 2.93
CA GLU A 68 -13.66 -9.50 1.62
C GLU A 68 -12.43 -10.42 1.71
N GLY A 69 -11.82 -10.54 2.90
CA GLY A 69 -10.67 -11.41 3.11
C GLY A 69 -9.38 -10.86 2.53
N ARG A 70 -8.35 -11.71 2.48
CA ARG A 70 -7.03 -11.32 2.00
C ARG A 70 -6.99 -10.96 0.52
N GLU A 71 -7.98 -11.37 -0.24
CA GLU A 71 -8.08 -11.04 -1.66
C GLU A 71 -8.28 -9.56 -1.91
N SER A 72 -8.72 -8.82 -0.88
CA SER A 72 -8.85 -7.36 -0.96
C SER A 72 -7.51 -6.63 -0.91
N LEU A 73 -6.45 -7.31 -0.48
CA LEU A 73 -5.12 -6.70 -0.42
C LEU A 73 -4.48 -6.66 -1.82
N PRO A 74 -3.67 -5.64 -2.12
CA PRO A 74 -3.33 -4.50 -1.29
C PRO A 74 -4.44 -3.46 -1.20
N ILE A 75 -4.52 -2.79 -0.05
CA ILE A 75 -5.48 -1.72 0.21
C ILE A 75 -4.71 -0.40 0.32
N THR A 76 -5.10 0.59 -0.45
CA THR A 76 -4.46 1.91 -0.43
C THR A 76 -5.40 2.93 0.20
N LEU A 77 -4.92 3.59 1.24
CA LEU A 77 -5.62 4.70 1.89
C LEU A 77 -4.85 5.99 1.65
N ILE A 78 -5.59 7.07 1.36
CA ILE A 78 -5.02 8.39 1.18
C ILE A 78 -5.75 9.36 2.11
N GLY A 79 -4.99 9.97 3.02
CA GLY A 79 -5.58 10.86 4.01
C GLY A 79 -6.55 10.14 4.94
N GLY A 80 -6.36 8.84 5.17
CA GLY A 80 -7.22 8.03 6.02
C GLY A 80 -8.48 7.51 5.34
N LYS A 81 -8.64 7.75 4.03
CA LYS A 81 -9.81 7.29 3.27
C LYS A 81 -9.42 6.25 2.24
N LEU A 82 -10.31 5.29 2.00
CA LEU A 82 -10.08 4.25 1.01
C LEU A 82 -9.98 4.86 -0.39
N ALA A 83 -8.84 4.63 -1.05
CA ALA A 83 -8.63 5.07 -2.42
C ALA A 83 -8.71 3.91 -3.41
N LEU A 84 -8.12 2.75 -3.04
CA LEU A 84 -8.04 1.61 -3.92
C LEU A 84 -7.91 0.34 -3.10
N LYS A 85 -8.43 -0.77 -3.62
CA LYS A 85 -8.27 -2.10 -3.02
C LYS A 85 -8.20 -3.16 -4.11
N GLY A 86 -7.58 -4.29 -3.78
CA GLY A 86 -7.51 -5.46 -4.68
C GLY A 86 -6.40 -5.40 -5.71
N ARG A 87 -5.69 -4.29 -5.82
CA ARG A 87 -4.53 -4.16 -6.71
C ARG A 87 -3.65 -2.99 -6.28
N TYR A 88 -2.40 -3.01 -6.74
CA TYR A 88 -1.48 -1.92 -6.46
C TYR A 88 -1.84 -0.67 -7.26
N PRO A 89 -1.69 0.52 -6.66
CA PRO A 89 -2.00 1.77 -7.34
C PRO A 89 -0.92 2.11 -8.38
N LYS A 90 -1.35 2.84 -9.41
CA LYS A 90 -0.44 3.42 -10.39
C LYS A 90 -0.15 4.85 -10.00
N TYR A 91 0.97 5.38 -10.51
CA TYR A 91 1.38 6.75 -10.20
C TYR A 91 0.27 7.76 -10.50
N ASP A 92 -0.34 7.67 -11.69
CA ASP A 92 -1.39 8.58 -12.09
C ASP A 92 -2.61 8.52 -11.18
N GLU A 93 -2.96 7.31 -10.73
CA GLU A 93 -4.09 7.13 -9.82
C GLU A 93 -3.82 7.80 -8.47
N LEU A 94 -2.61 7.66 -7.95
CA LEU A 94 -2.23 8.29 -6.68
C LEU A 94 -2.22 9.82 -6.82
N MET A 95 -1.68 10.33 -7.90
CA MET A 95 -1.60 11.78 -8.12
C MET A 95 -2.99 12.43 -8.21
N LYS A 96 -3.95 11.75 -8.81
CA LYS A 96 -5.33 12.26 -8.87
C LYS A 96 -5.94 12.41 -7.48
N GLU A 97 -5.62 11.51 -6.57
CA GLU A 97 -6.19 11.51 -5.23
C GLU A 97 -5.49 12.47 -4.27
N VAL A 98 -4.21 12.79 -4.51
CA VAL A 98 -3.46 13.67 -3.61
C VAL A 98 -3.40 15.13 -4.06
N ILE A 99 -3.85 15.42 -5.27
CA ILE A 99 -3.90 16.82 -5.80
C ILE A 99 -5.23 17.50 -5.42
#